data_5fa5f8de1e58dc506157c787b115fd37
#
_entry.id   5fa5f8de1e58dc506157c787b115fd37
#
_cell.length_a   1.000
_cell.length_b   1.000
_cell.length_c   1.000
_cell.angle_alpha   90.00
_cell.angle_beta   90.00
_cell.angle_gamma   90.00
#
_symmetry.space_group_name_H-M   'P 1'
#
loop_
_entity.id
_entity.type
_entity.pdbx_description
1 polymer ?
#
loop_
_entity_poly.entity_id
_entity_poly.type
_entity_poly.pdbx_seq_one_letter_code
_entity_poly.pdbx_strand_id
1 'polypeptide(L)'
;MNITCVIVDDEKLARDLLKEYLQQMPNIQVIGEASKGKEAVDNIDKLKPDLVFLDVQMPGMTGFDVLDEILHDPYVIFVTAYDQYAIKAFEKNAVDYLLKPLDQERFKLAVDRAINRMKIEQNNVGELLRNLKTENKTSYDSHIFVQKSEKLLNLPVEEIVYLEASGDYTILTTKNDQFVSSSGIGKLEEILNPETFIRVHRSTIINLNGLKEIEKHFNGGMVVKMQNGKSFPVSRTYAKLIRKKVV
;
A
#
# COMPACT_ATOMS: atom_id res chain seq x y z
N MET A 1 16.96 7.67 -7.13
CA MET A 1 15.87 6.74 -7.47
C MET A 1 15.12 7.34 -8.64
N ASN A 2 14.95 6.60 -9.72
CA ASN A 2 14.14 7.05 -10.86
C ASN A 2 12.78 6.36 -10.73
N ILE A 3 11.72 7.13 -10.55
CA ILE A 3 10.36 6.64 -10.30
C ILE A 3 9.60 6.67 -11.62
N THR A 4 9.00 5.56 -11.99
CA THR A 4 8.17 5.46 -13.18
C THR A 4 6.70 5.72 -12.86
N CYS A 5 5.99 6.45 -13.70
CA CYS A 5 4.57 6.67 -13.48
C CYS A 5 3.71 6.51 -14.74
N VAL A 6 2.43 6.20 -14.52
CA VAL A 6 1.38 6.19 -15.53
C VAL A 6 0.31 7.21 -15.14
N ILE A 7 -0.21 7.93 -16.13
CA ILE A 7 -1.28 8.93 -15.96
C ILE A 7 -2.55 8.37 -16.59
N VAL A 8 -3.64 8.34 -15.81
CA VAL A 8 -4.93 7.79 -16.22
C VAL A 8 -6.03 8.82 -15.99
N ASP A 9 -6.56 9.36 -17.06
CA ASP A 9 -7.62 10.37 -17.04
C ASP A 9 -8.26 10.43 -18.43
N ASP A 10 -9.57 10.51 -18.54
CA ASP A 10 -10.23 10.59 -19.84
C ASP A 10 -10.07 11.97 -20.51
N GLU A 11 -9.86 13.01 -19.70
CA GLU A 11 -9.62 14.37 -20.15
C GLU A 11 -8.16 14.59 -20.60
N LYS A 12 -7.95 14.84 -21.89
CA LYS A 12 -6.60 15.10 -22.41
C LYS A 12 -5.90 16.27 -21.72
N LEU A 13 -6.65 17.36 -21.44
CA LEU A 13 -6.09 18.56 -20.80
C LEU A 13 -5.59 18.26 -19.38
N ALA A 14 -6.27 17.41 -18.63
CA ALA A 14 -5.83 16.99 -17.29
C ALA A 14 -4.52 16.18 -17.39
N ARG A 15 -4.40 15.25 -18.34
CA ARG A 15 -3.16 14.49 -18.55
C ARG A 15 -2.00 15.41 -18.97
N ASP A 16 -2.26 16.39 -19.84
CA ASP A 16 -1.23 17.32 -20.29
C ASP A 16 -0.74 18.22 -19.13
N LEU A 17 -1.64 18.68 -18.27
CA LEU A 17 -1.30 19.45 -17.07
C LEU A 17 -0.46 18.62 -16.07
N LEU A 18 -0.83 17.37 -15.84
CA LEU A 18 -0.05 16.46 -14.98
C LEU A 18 1.37 16.25 -15.53
N LYS A 19 1.51 16.09 -16.84
CA LYS A 19 2.84 15.99 -17.49
C LYS A 19 3.66 17.26 -17.32
N GLU A 20 3.04 18.43 -17.46
CA GLU A 20 3.71 19.71 -17.24
C GLU A 20 4.26 19.82 -15.80
N TYR A 21 3.46 19.46 -14.81
CA TYR A 21 3.92 19.48 -13.41
C TYR A 21 5.03 18.45 -13.15
N LEU A 22 4.93 17.26 -13.74
CA LEU A 22 5.93 16.21 -13.60
C LEU A 22 7.25 16.51 -14.31
N GLN A 23 7.25 17.31 -15.38
CA GLN A 23 8.48 17.78 -16.05
C GLN A 23 9.40 18.58 -15.12
N GLN A 24 8.83 19.20 -14.07
CA GLN A 24 9.60 19.93 -13.06
C GLN A 24 10.18 19.01 -11.97
N MET A 25 9.92 17.71 -12.04
CA MET A 25 10.37 16.70 -11.09
C MET A 25 11.31 15.69 -11.77
N PRO A 26 12.62 15.96 -11.81
CA PRO A 26 13.58 15.18 -12.63
C PRO A 26 13.71 13.70 -12.24
N ASN A 27 13.22 13.34 -11.07
CA ASN A 27 13.27 11.96 -10.57
C ASN A 27 12.04 11.11 -10.93
N ILE A 28 11.09 11.68 -11.69
CA ILE A 28 9.86 10.98 -12.10
C ILE A 28 9.77 10.95 -13.62
N GLN A 29 9.54 9.77 -14.15
CA GLN A 29 9.41 9.54 -15.58
C GLN A 29 7.99 9.02 -15.90
N VAL A 30 7.28 9.75 -16.75
CA VAL A 30 6.01 9.26 -17.32
C VAL A 30 6.33 8.20 -18.37
N ILE A 31 5.89 6.95 -18.14
CA ILE A 31 6.14 5.81 -19.02
C ILE A 31 4.90 5.35 -19.77
N GLY A 32 3.73 5.92 -19.46
CA GLY A 32 2.48 5.62 -20.14
C GLY A 32 1.35 6.55 -19.74
N GLU A 33 0.33 6.57 -20.60
CA GLU A 33 -0.93 7.27 -20.39
C GLU A 33 -2.08 6.33 -20.74
N ALA A 34 -3.24 6.54 -20.14
CA ALA A 34 -4.48 5.90 -20.53
C ALA A 34 -5.65 6.89 -20.45
N SER A 35 -6.58 6.77 -21.37
CA SER A 35 -7.78 7.59 -21.43
C SER A 35 -9.07 6.82 -21.06
N LYS A 36 -8.94 5.53 -20.76
CA LYS A 36 -10.05 4.63 -20.41
C LYS A 36 -9.59 3.61 -19.38
N GLY A 37 -10.51 3.15 -18.53
CA GLY A 37 -10.21 2.19 -17.48
C GLY A 37 -9.57 0.89 -17.99
N LYS A 38 -10.08 0.29 -19.07
CA LYS A 38 -9.51 -0.95 -19.63
C LYS A 38 -8.07 -0.77 -20.13
N GLU A 39 -7.81 0.34 -20.83
CA GLU A 39 -6.47 0.71 -21.27
C GLU A 39 -5.52 0.93 -20.06
N ALA A 40 -6.06 1.51 -18.98
CA ALA A 40 -5.31 1.71 -17.74
C ALA A 40 -4.89 0.38 -17.11
N VAL A 41 -5.80 -0.59 -17.01
CA VAL A 41 -5.48 -1.94 -16.51
C VAL A 41 -4.36 -2.57 -17.33
N ASP A 42 -4.49 -2.59 -18.66
CA ASP A 42 -3.51 -3.19 -19.56
C ASP A 42 -2.12 -2.49 -19.45
N ASN A 43 -2.11 -1.14 -19.41
CA ASN A 43 -0.89 -0.36 -19.31
C ASN A 43 -0.21 -0.54 -17.94
N ILE A 44 -0.96 -0.51 -16.84
CA ILE A 44 -0.40 -0.68 -15.49
C ILE A 44 0.21 -2.07 -15.34
N ASP A 45 -0.47 -3.12 -15.77
CA ASP A 45 0.02 -4.49 -15.66
C ASP A 45 1.22 -4.79 -16.58
N LYS A 46 1.24 -4.17 -17.75
CA LYS A 46 2.34 -4.33 -18.71
C LYS A 46 3.57 -3.52 -18.32
N LEU A 47 3.40 -2.25 -17.99
CA LEU A 47 4.49 -1.29 -17.74
C LEU A 47 5.01 -1.36 -16.30
N LYS A 48 4.19 -1.83 -15.37
CA LYS A 48 4.51 -1.98 -13.93
C LYS A 48 5.08 -0.71 -13.31
N PRO A 49 4.34 0.43 -13.42
CA PRO A 49 4.79 1.70 -12.87
C PRO A 49 4.91 1.65 -11.35
N ASP A 50 5.80 2.48 -10.80
CA ASP A 50 5.90 2.67 -9.35
C ASP A 50 4.71 3.51 -8.83
N LEU A 51 4.24 4.48 -9.62
CA LEU A 51 3.19 5.44 -9.26
C LEU A 51 2.13 5.52 -10.36
N VAL A 52 0.87 5.67 -9.97
CA VAL A 52 -0.26 5.93 -10.89
C VAL A 52 -1.02 7.16 -10.42
N PHE A 53 -1.18 8.12 -11.31
CA PHE A 53 -2.17 9.20 -11.17
C PHE A 53 -3.45 8.73 -11.84
N LEU A 54 -4.56 8.69 -11.09
CA LEU A 54 -5.77 7.99 -11.51
C LEU A 54 -7.01 8.85 -11.28
N ASP A 55 -7.75 9.15 -12.34
CA ASP A 55 -9.08 9.74 -12.14
C ASP A 55 -10.05 8.69 -11.60
N VAL A 56 -10.94 9.15 -10.74
CA VAL A 56 -12.01 8.32 -10.16
C VAL A 56 -13.11 8.04 -11.18
N GLN A 57 -13.52 9.03 -11.96
CA GLN A 57 -14.64 8.93 -12.89
C GLN A 57 -14.14 8.92 -14.33
N MET A 58 -14.27 7.77 -14.97
CA MET A 58 -13.98 7.62 -16.40
C MET A 58 -15.12 6.86 -17.09
N PRO A 59 -15.38 7.09 -18.38
CA PRO A 59 -16.40 6.38 -19.10
C PRO A 59 -16.22 4.87 -19.10
N GLY A 60 -17.24 4.14 -18.66
CA GLY A 60 -17.30 2.69 -18.67
C GLY A 60 -16.63 1.96 -17.50
N MET A 61 -15.66 2.58 -16.78
CA MET A 61 -14.95 1.96 -15.65
C MET A 61 -14.41 3.06 -14.74
N THR A 62 -14.69 2.96 -13.46
CA THR A 62 -14.15 3.91 -12.48
C THR A 62 -12.67 3.61 -12.13
N GLY A 63 -11.96 4.60 -11.60
CA GLY A 63 -10.59 4.39 -11.09
C GLY A 63 -10.52 3.34 -9.98
N PHE A 64 -11.58 3.16 -9.20
CA PHE A 64 -11.67 2.09 -8.21
C PHE A 64 -11.77 0.71 -8.85
N ASP A 65 -12.55 0.59 -9.93
CA ASP A 65 -12.66 -0.67 -10.68
C ASP A 65 -11.32 -1.03 -11.32
N VAL A 66 -10.58 -0.04 -11.81
CA VAL A 66 -9.20 -0.23 -12.31
C VAL A 66 -8.32 -0.84 -11.21
N LEU A 67 -8.36 -0.31 -9.97
CA LEU A 67 -7.57 -0.84 -8.86
C LEU A 67 -7.99 -2.27 -8.46
N ASP A 68 -9.24 -2.62 -8.65
CA ASP A 68 -9.72 -3.97 -8.36
C ASP A 68 -9.34 -4.99 -9.45
N GLU A 69 -9.13 -4.55 -10.70
CA GLU A 69 -8.77 -5.41 -11.82
C GLU A 69 -7.26 -5.58 -12.02
N ILE A 70 -6.42 -4.59 -11.66
CA ILE A 70 -4.97 -4.67 -11.89
C ILE A 70 -4.31 -5.76 -11.04
N LEU A 71 -3.32 -6.42 -11.64
CA LEU A 71 -2.48 -7.42 -10.97
C LEU A 71 -1.21 -6.81 -10.36
N HIS A 72 -0.76 -5.68 -10.90
CA HIS A 72 0.34 -4.90 -10.36
C HIS A 72 -0.17 -4.04 -9.20
N ASP A 73 0.67 -3.77 -8.18
CA ASP A 73 0.31 -2.98 -7.00
C ASP A 73 1.16 -1.69 -6.96
N PRO A 74 0.79 -0.64 -7.73
CA PRO A 74 1.50 0.63 -7.74
C PRO A 74 1.06 1.50 -6.56
N TYR A 75 1.84 2.51 -6.24
CA TYR A 75 1.33 3.62 -5.42
C TYR A 75 0.33 4.43 -6.23
N VAL A 76 -0.75 4.87 -5.60
CA VAL A 76 -1.84 5.57 -6.28
C VAL A 76 -2.08 6.93 -5.66
N ILE A 77 -2.15 7.95 -6.51
CA ILE A 77 -2.67 9.28 -6.18
C ILE A 77 -3.91 9.48 -7.04
N PHE A 78 -5.06 9.62 -6.41
CA PHE A 78 -6.27 9.98 -7.14
C PHE A 78 -6.26 11.47 -7.50
N VAL A 79 -6.70 11.77 -8.73
CA VAL A 79 -6.81 13.15 -9.26
C VAL A 79 -8.16 13.29 -9.92
N THR A 80 -9.12 13.98 -9.30
CA THR A 80 -10.51 13.97 -9.75
C THR A 80 -11.25 15.27 -9.43
N ALA A 81 -12.36 15.51 -10.11
CA ALA A 81 -13.26 16.63 -9.81
C ALA A 81 -14.24 16.34 -8.64
N TYR A 82 -14.27 15.13 -8.13
CA TYR A 82 -15.27 14.69 -7.15
C TYR A 82 -14.66 14.57 -5.75
N ASP A 83 -15.22 15.26 -4.77
CA ASP A 83 -14.77 15.26 -3.37
C ASP A 83 -15.31 14.07 -2.55
N GLN A 84 -16.48 13.59 -2.91
CA GLN A 84 -17.23 12.56 -2.17
C GLN A 84 -16.54 11.20 -2.08
N TYR A 85 -15.54 10.94 -2.90
CA TYR A 85 -14.84 9.64 -2.94
C TYR A 85 -13.55 9.61 -2.13
N ALA A 86 -13.20 10.70 -1.43
CA ALA A 86 -11.96 10.76 -0.66
C ALA A 86 -11.85 9.64 0.38
N ILE A 87 -12.94 9.35 1.11
CA ILE A 87 -12.97 8.27 2.12
C ILE A 87 -12.68 6.92 1.46
N LYS A 88 -13.35 6.63 0.33
CA LYS A 88 -13.14 5.37 -0.42
C LYS A 88 -11.71 5.25 -0.96
N ALA A 89 -11.08 6.34 -1.36
CA ALA A 89 -9.69 6.35 -1.80
C ALA A 89 -8.75 5.95 -0.65
N PHE A 90 -8.98 6.43 0.56
CA PHE A 90 -8.22 6.03 1.74
C PHE A 90 -8.42 4.55 2.08
N GLU A 91 -9.64 4.02 1.96
CA GLU A 91 -9.94 2.59 2.15
C GLU A 91 -9.16 1.72 1.15
N LYS A 92 -8.90 2.22 -0.07
CA LYS A 92 -8.07 1.57 -1.09
C LYS A 92 -6.57 1.84 -0.94
N ASN A 93 -6.14 2.42 0.19
CA ASN A 93 -4.74 2.74 0.49
C ASN A 93 -4.05 3.68 -0.51
N ALA A 94 -4.81 4.56 -1.15
CA ALA A 94 -4.22 5.63 -1.95
C ALA A 94 -3.23 6.45 -1.11
N VAL A 95 -2.17 6.91 -1.74
CA VAL A 95 -1.16 7.76 -1.08
C VAL A 95 -1.75 9.13 -0.79
N ASP A 96 -2.52 9.65 -1.74
CA ASP A 96 -3.16 10.95 -1.62
C ASP A 96 -4.38 11.06 -2.54
N TYR A 97 -5.16 12.12 -2.32
CA TYR A 97 -6.35 12.46 -3.08
C TYR A 97 -6.33 13.95 -3.45
N LEU A 98 -6.34 14.24 -4.73
CA LEU A 98 -6.24 15.60 -5.27
C LEU A 98 -7.52 15.99 -5.98
N LEU A 99 -8.06 17.15 -5.65
CA LEU A 99 -9.22 17.70 -6.33
C LEU A 99 -8.80 18.59 -7.50
N LYS A 100 -9.49 18.45 -8.62
CA LYS A 100 -9.43 19.41 -9.73
C LYS A 100 -10.26 20.66 -9.37
N PRO A 101 -9.80 21.92 -9.66
CA PRO A 101 -8.56 22.22 -10.39
C PRO A 101 -7.30 21.97 -9.55
N LEU A 102 -6.27 21.42 -10.17
CA LEU A 102 -5.03 21.06 -9.48
C LEU A 102 -4.24 22.30 -9.09
N ASP A 103 -3.90 22.38 -7.81
CA ASP A 103 -2.88 23.29 -7.30
C ASP A 103 -1.49 22.62 -7.38
N GLN A 104 -0.50 23.36 -7.93
CA GLN A 104 0.83 22.83 -8.18
C GLN A 104 1.58 22.47 -6.89
N GLU A 105 1.47 23.30 -5.84
CA GLU A 105 2.12 23.02 -4.56
C GLU A 105 1.51 21.79 -3.89
N ARG A 106 0.17 21.69 -3.92
CA ARG A 106 -0.55 20.54 -3.40
C ARG A 106 -0.21 19.25 -4.15
N PHE A 107 -0.06 19.33 -5.48
CA PHE A 107 0.40 18.23 -6.31
C PHE A 107 1.80 17.78 -5.91
N LYS A 108 2.74 18.72 -5.77
CA LYS A 108 4.10 18.42 -5.34
C LYS A 108 4.14 17.73 -3.98
N LEU A 109 3.37 18.19 -3.00
CA LEU A 109 3.28 17.56 -1.68
C LEU A 109 2.77 16.12 -1.75
N ALA A 110 1.78 15.84 -2.61
CA ALA A 110 1.26 14.49 -2.80
C ALA A 110 2.32 13.54 -3.40
N VAL A 111 3.06 14.03 -4.38
CA VAL A 111 4.17 13.29 -5.00
C VAL A 111 5.30 13.04 -4.00
N ASP A 112 5.68 14.03 -3.21
CA ASP A 112 6.72 13.90 -2.17
C ASP A 112 6.32 12.86 -1.12
N ARG A 113 5.02 12.79 -0.75
CA ARG A 113 4.49 11.72 0.11
C ARG A 113 4.67 10.34 -0.51
N ALA A 114 4.35 10.19 -1.80
CA ALA A 114 4.54 8.93 -2.50
C ALA A 114 6.01 8.50 -2.51
N ILE A 115 6.91 9.43 -2.84
CA ILE A 115 8.36 9.18 -2.86
C ILE A 115 8.87 8.75 -1.48
N ASN A 116 8.45 9.44 -0.42
CA ASN A 116 8.86 9.12 0.95
C ASN A 116 8.34 7.74 1.38
N ARG A 117 7.10 7.42 1.03
CA ARG A 117 6.51 6.09 1.32
C ARG A 117 7.27 4.97 0.60
N MET A 118 7.64 5.16 -0.68
CA MET A 118 8.47 4.23 -1.44
C MET A 118 9.86 4.03 -0.81
N LYS A 119 10.51 5.13 -0.36
CA LYS A 119 11.84 5.05 0.28
C LYS A 119 11.82 4.30 1.59
N ILE A 120 10.81 4.53 2.43
CA ILE A 120 10.65 3.84 3.71
C ILE A 120 10.48 2.34 3.46
N GLU A 121 9.64 1.95 2.51
CA GLU A 121 9.43 0.53 2.20
C GLU A 121 10.67 -0.15 1.61
N GLN A 122 11.45 0.54 0.77
CA GLN A 122 12.71 0.01 0.24
C GLN A 122 13.79 -0.15 1.32
N ASN A 123 13.88 0.80 2.25
CA ASN A 123 14.83 0.72 3.36
C ASN A 123 14.47 -0.43 4.30
N ASN A 124 13.19 -0.61 4.63
CA ASN A 124 12.72 -1.70 5.47
C ASN A 124 13.01 -3.08 4.85
N VAL A 125 12.82 -3.24 3.54
CA VAL A 125 13.21 -4.48 2.84
C VAL A 125 14.73 -4.67 2.82
N GLY A 126 15.50 -3.58 2.68
CA GLY A 126 16.96 -3.61 2.72
C GLY A 126 17.52 -3.99 4.09
N GLU A 127 16.92 -3.48 5.17
CA GLU A 127 17.28 -3.83 6.56
C GLU A 127 16.85 -5.25 6.93
N LEU A 128 15.65 -5.68 6.53
CA LEU A 128 15.22 -7.08 6.68
C LEU A 128 16.18 -8.06 5.99
N LEU A 129 16.69 -7.73 4.80
CA LEU A 129 17.67 -8.55 4.09
C LEU A 129 19.06 -8.50 4.75
N ARG A 130 19.43 -7.39 5.40
CA ARG A 130 20.68 -7.28 6.20
C ARG A 130 20.56 -8.02 7.52
N ASN A 131 19.43 -7.94 8.21
CA ASN A 131 19.17 -8.60 9.47
C ASN A 131 19.08 -10.13 9.34
N LEU A 132 18.75 -10.65 8.16
CA LEU A 132 18.87 -12.08 7.85
C LEU A 132 20.32 -12.57 7.70
N LYS A 133 21.31 -11.63 7.65
CA LYS A 133 22.75 -11.97 7.51
C LYS A 133 23.56 -11.77 8.79
N THR A 134 22.99 -11.20 9.84
CA THR A 134 23.68 -11.01 11.13
C THR A 134 22.83 -11.60 12.24
N GLU A 135 23.29 -12.74 12.78
CA GLU A 135 22.82 -13.28 14.06
C GLU A 135 23.16 -12.28 15.18
N ASN A 136 22.30 -11.28 15.38
CA ASN A 136 22.31 -10.50 16.61
C ASN A 136 20.88 -10.44 17.13
N LYS A 137 20.65 -11.00 18.32
CA LYS A 137 19.42 -10.96 19.08
C LYS A 137 18.95 -9.51 19.27
N THR A 138 18.14 -9.00 18.36
CA THR A 138 17.31 -7.82 18.64
C THR A 138 16.17 -8.29 19.54
N SER A 139 16.03 -7.72 20.73
CA SER A 139 14.84 -7.94 21.55
C SER A 139 13.68 -7.19 20.89
N TYR A 140 12.74 -7.92 20.33
CA TYR A 140 11.49 -7.34 19.80
C TYR A 140 10.56 -6.97 20.93
N ASP A 141 9.73 -5.96 20.72
CA ASP A 141 8.79 -5.53 21.75
C ASP A 141 7.75 -6.62 22.02
N SER A 142 7.53 -6.92 23.29
CA SER A 142 6.49 -7.86 23.70
C SER A 142 5.13 -7.21 23.88
N HIS A 143 5.08 -5.87 23.89
CA HIS A 143 3.88 -5.08 24.11
C HIS A 143 3.88 -3.84 23.25
N ILE A 144 2.70 -3.41 22.78
CA ILE A 144 2.49 -2.17 22.04
C ILE A 144 1.45 -1.32 22.77
N PHE A 145 1.72 -0.02 22.94
CA PHE A 145 0.72 0.89 23.45
C PHE A 145 -0.22 1.33 22.32
N VAL A 146 -1.51 1.09 22.51
CA VAL A 146 -2.57 1.40 21.55
C VAL A 146 -3.63 2.28 22.18
N GLN A 147 -4.29 3.11 21.38
CA GLN A 147 -5.38 3.95 21.85
C GLN A 147 -6.71 3.26 21.65
N LYS A 148 -7.54 3.23 22.72
CA LYS A 148 -8.95 2.83 22.66
C LYS A 148 -9.76 3.89 23.39
N SER A 149 -10.53 4.69 22.66
CA SER A 149 -11.19 5.90 23.17
C SER A 149 -10.14 6.88 23.76
N GLU A 150 -10.28 7.31 25.01
CA GLU A 150 -9.35 8.20 25.69
C GLU A 150 -8.23 7.50 26.49
N LYS A 151 -8.14 6.16 26.40
CA LYS A 151 -7.19 5.37 27.19
C LYS A 151 -6.11 4.81 26.32
N LEU A 152 -4.87 4.87 26.84
CA LEU A 152 -3.73 4.08 26.33
C LEU A 152 -3.78 2.71 26.99
N LEU A 153 -3.85 1.68 26.17
CA LEU A 153 -3.86 0.28 26.61
C LEU A 153 -2.54 -0.36 26.23
N ASN A 154 -2.04 -1.19 27.12
CA ASN A 154 -0.87 -2.04 26.88
C ASN A 154 -1.35 -3.34 26.24
N LEU A 155 -1.11 -3.49 24.92
CA LEU A 155 -1.53 -4.63 24.13
C LEU A 155 -0.37 -5.62 24.00
N PRO A 156 -0.50 -6.87 24.49
CA PRO A 156 0.49 -7.91 24.21
C PRO A 156 0.57 -8.20 22.72
N VAL A 157 1.77 -8.21 22.16
CA VAL A 157 2.01 -8.43 20.71
C VAL A 157 1.49 -9.81 20.27
N GLU A 158 1.55 -10.80 21.14
CA GLU A 158 1.08 -12.17 20.89
C GLU A 158 -0.44 -12.27 20.64
N GLU A 159 -1.22 -11.31 21.14
CA GLU A 159 -2.67 -11.25 20.91
C GLU A 159 -3.03 -10.71 19.51
N ILE A 160 -2.10 -10.06 18.83
CA ILE A 160 -2.33 -9.46 17.52
C ILE A 160 -2.41 -10.55 16.46
N VAL A 161 -3.52 -10.58 15.71
CA VAL A 161 -3.77 -11.53 14.61
C VAL A 161 -3.29 -10.95 13.28
N TYR A 162 -3.57 -9.67 13.04
CA TYR A 162 -3.07 -8.93 11.88
C TYR A 162 -3.16 -7.42 12.10
N LEU A 163 -2.43 -6.67 11.28
CA LEU A 163 -2.42 -5.22 11.24
C LEU A 163 -2.82 -4.75 9.84
N GLU A 164 -3.66 -3.72 9.76
CA GLU A 164 -4.06 -3.08 8.50
C GLU A 164 -3.80 -1.57 8.58
N ALA A 165 -3.12 -1.02 7.57
CA ALA A 165 -2.96 0.43 7.45
C ALA A 165 -4.30 1.07 7.06
N SER A 166 -4.62 2.20 7.68
CA SER A 166 -5.80 3.03 7.39
C SER A 166 -5.39 4.50 7.43
N GLY A 167 -5.04 5.07 6.29
CA GLY A 167 -4.46 6.41 6.22
C GLY A 167 -3.15 6.50 7.02
N ASP A 168 -3.08 7.47 7.94
CA ASP A 168 -1.93 7.67 8.82
C ASP A 168 -1.93 6.78 10.07
N TYR A 169 -2.96 5.96 10.24
CA TYR A 169 -3.14 5.07 11.38
C TYR A 169 -2.95 3.62 10.99
N THR A 170 -2.76 2.77 11.99
CA THR A 170 -2.77 1.32 11.81
C THR A 170 -3.81 0.70 12.73
N ILE A 171 -4.67 -0.16 12.17
CA ILE A 171 -5.64 -0.95 12.92
C ILE A 171 -4.97 -2.27 13.29
N LEU A 172 -4.88 -2.56 14.59
CA LEU A 172 -4.40 -3.83 15.13
C LEU A 172 -5.62 -4.68 15.50
N THR A 173 -5.75 -5.83 14.90
CA THR A 173 -6.87 -6.75 15.14
C THR A 173 -6.40 -7.92 15.99
N THR A 174 -7.07 -8.13 17.12
CA THR A 174 -6.93 -9.31 17.98
C THR A 174 -8.08 -10.29 17.72
N LYS A 175 -8.16 -11.38 18.47
CA LYS A 175 -9.29 -12.32 18.37
C LYS A 175 -10.63 -11.69 18.74
N ASN A 176 -10.64 -10.72 19.67
CA ASN A 176 -11.86 -10.20 20.29
C ASN A 176 -12.11 -8.71 20.01
N ASP A 177 -11.07 -7.94 19.68
CA ASP A 177 -11.13 -6.48 19.61
C ASP A 177 -10.28 -5.92 18.48
N GLN A 178 -10.53 -4.63 18.16
CA GLN A 178 -9.69 -3.83 17.29
C GLN A 178 -9.20 -2.59 18.03
N PHE A 179 -7.95 -2.23 17.77
CA PHE A 179 -7.27 -1.08 18.37
C PHE A 179 -6.68 -0.21 17.27
N VAL A 180 -6.54 1.06 17.54
CA VAL A 180 -5.94 2.01 16.61
C VAL A 180 -4.60 2.47 17.16
N SER A 181 -3.56 2.38 16.34
CA SER A 181 -2.25 2.98 16.60
C SER A 181 -2.06 4.21 15.73
N SER A 182 -1.58 5.30 16.30
CA SER A 182 -1.14 6.48 15.56
C SER A 182 0.19 6.27 14.81
N SER A 183 0.84 5.12 15.01
CA SER A 183 2.03 4.75 14.26
C SER A 183 1.64 4.12 12.92
N GLY A 184 2.30 4.56 11.84
CA GLY A 184 2.16 3.93 10.53
C GLY A 184 2.66 2.48 10.54
N ILE A 185 2.12 1.66 9.63
CA ILE A 185 2.38 0.21 9.57
C ILE A 185 3.86 -0.15 9.38
N GLY A 186 4.65 0.71 8.69
CA GLY A 186 6.08 0.52 8.53
C GLY A 186 6.84 0.59 9.86
N LYS A 187 6.48 1.57 10.72
CA LYS A 187 7.08 1.70 12.05
C LYS A 187 6.72 0.54 12.96
N LEU A 188 5.49 0.02 12.86
CA LEU A 188 5.09 -1.16 13.61
C LEU A 188 5.80 -2.43 13.12
N GLU A 189 6.07 -2.54 11.81
CA GLU A 189 6.86 -3.63 11.25
C GLU A 189 8.27 -3.73 11.86
N GLU A 190 8.92 -2.59 12.14
CA GLU A 190 10.29 -2.53 12.71
C GLU A 190 10.38 -3.10 14.14
N ILE A 191 9.31 -2.97 14.94
CA ILE A 191 9.27 -3.42 16.34
C ILE A 191 8.71 -4.84 16.50
N LEU A 192 8.04 -5.38 15.46
CA LEU A 192 7.46 -6.72 15.47
C LEU A 192 8.48 -7.79 15.06
N ASN A 193 8.43 -8.95 15.73
CA ASN A 193 9.31 -10.07 15.41
C ASN A 193 9.01 -10.61 13.98
N PRO A 194 9.94 -10.55 13.01
CA PRO A 194 9.74 -11.00 11.64
C PRO A 194 9.62 -12.53 11.49
N GLU A 195 9.93 -13.31 12.53
CA GLU A 195 9.65 -14.74 12.55
C GLU A 195 8.17 -15.03 12.84
N THR A 196 7.49 -14.11 13.52
CA THR A 196 6.08 -14.24 13.90
C THR A 196 5.17 -13.39 13.03
N PHE A 197 5.63 -12.21 12.63
CA PHE A 197 4.86 -11.27 11.81
C PHE A 197 5.48 -11.14 10.43
N ILE A 198 4.65 -11.20 9.40
CA ILE A 198 5.11 -11.03 8.02
C ILE A 198 4.22 -10.04 7.29
N ARG A 199 4.85 -9.11 6.60
CA ARG A 199 4.13 -8.21 5.70
C ARG A 199 3.73 -8.95 4.43
N VAL A 200 2.45 -8.91 4.09
CA VAL A 200 1.88 -9.59 2.91
C VAL A 200 1.45 -8.61 1.85
N HIS A 201 1.17 -7.37 2.27
CA HIS A 201 0.78 -6.28 1.41
C HIS A 201 1.36 -4.96 1.97
N ARG A 202 1.48 -3.90 1.14
CA ARG A 202 1.93 -2.58 1.64
C ARG A 202 1.12 -2.05 2.82
N SER A 203 -0.14 -2.49 2.93
CA SER A 203 -1.07 -2.11 4.00
C SER A 203 -1.35 -3.22 5.01
N THR A 204 -0.72 -4.40 4.91
CA THR A 204 -1.13 -5.54 5.74
C THR A 204 0.06 -6.34 6.25
N ILE A 205 0.11 -6.52 7.58
CA ILE A 205 1.01 -7.44 8.27
C ILE A 205 0.16 -8.50 8.95
N ILE A 206 0.52 -9.76 8.85
CA ILE A 206 -0.17 -10.87 9.49
C ILE A 206 0.72 -11.54 10.53
N ASN A 207 0.10 -12.08 11.58
CA ASN A 207 0.74 -12.99 12.51
C ASN A 207 0.66 -14.42 11.96
N LEU A 208 1.82 -15.05 11.77
CA LEU A 208 1.92 -16.41 11.23
C LEU A 208 1.24 -17.46 12.14
N ASN A 209 1.17 -17.21 13.45
CA ASN A 209 0.45 -18.09 14.38
C ASN A 209 -1.07 -18.09 14.15
N GLY A 210 -1.59 -17.01 13.54
CA GLY A 210 -3.00 -16.90 13.14
C GLY A 210 -3.29 -17.31 11.69
N LEU A 211 -2.25 -17.69 10.93
CA LEU A 211 -2.38 -18.11 9.54
C LEU A 211 -3.02 -19.51 9.49
N LYS A 212 -4.04 -19.67 8.65
CA LYS A 212 -4.70 -20.95 8.39
C LYS A 212 -4.12 -21.63 7.16
N GLU A 213 -4.10 -20.92 6.02
CA GLU A 213 -3.68 -21.46 4.74
C GLU A 213 -3.22 -20.37 3.77
N ILE A 214 -2.45 -20.76 2.79
CA ILE A 214 -2.01 -19.92 1.68
C ILE A 214 -2.52 -20.52 0.37
N GLU A 215 -3.38 -19.81 -0.33
CA GLU A 215 -3.88 -20.23 -1.64
C GLU A 215 -3.06 -19.60 -2.76
N LYS A 216 -2.77 -20.40 -3.79
CA LYS A 216 -2.15 -19.92 -5.03
C LYS A 216 -3.22 -19.88 -6.11
N HIS A 217 -3.36 -18.75 -6.79
CA HIS A 217 -4.25 -18.61 -7.93
C HIS A 217 -3.55 -18.94 -9.25
N PHE A 218 -4.30 -19.35 -10.25
CA PHE A 218 -3.81 -19.73 -11.58
C PHE A 218 -3.02 -18.60 -12.28
N ASN A 219 -3.32 -17.34 -11.97
CA ASN A 219 -2.62 -16.16 -12.50
C ASN A 219 -1.33 -15.81 -11.73
N GLY A 220 -0.87 -16.69 -10.82
CA GLY A 220 0.35 -16.48 -10.03
C GLY A 220 0.16 -15.60 -8.79
N GLY A 221 -1.04 -15.11 -8.53
CA GLY A 221 -1.40 -14.43 -7.29
C GLY A 221 -1.41 -15.38 -6.10
N MET A 222 -1.29 -14.83 -4.90
CA MET A 222 -1.39 -15.56 -3.63
C MET A 222 -2.36 -14.84 -2.70
N VAL A 223 -3.12 -15.61 -1.94
CA VAL A 223 -4.01 -15.13 -0.87
C VAL A 223 -3.69 -15.89 0.40
N VAL A 224 -3.53 -15.16 1.49
CA VAL A 224 -3.40 -15.75 2.84
C VAL A 224 -4.77 -15.74 3.51
N LYS A 225 -5.14 -16.85 4.14
CA LYS A 225 -6.37 -16.96 4.93
C LYS A 225 -6.03 -17.13 6.40
N MET A 226 -6.63 -16.29 7.23
CA MET A 226 -6.45 -16.31 8.68
C MET A 226 -7.45 -17.26 9.34
N GLN A 227 -7.13 -17.75 10.54
CA GLN A 227 -8.01 -18.64 11.32
C GLN A 227 -9.38 -18.03 11.64
N ASN A 228 -9.46 -16.69 11.72
CA ASN A 228 -10.72 -15.96 11.94
C ASN A 228 -11.56 -15.77 10.65
N GLY A 229 -11.15 -16.38 9.53
CA GLY A 229 -11.85 -16.32 8.25
C GLY A 229 -11.50 -15.12 7.36
N LYS A 230 -10.73 -14.15 7.86
CA LYS A 230 -10.27 -13.01 7.04
C LYS A 230 -9.24 -13.48 6.02
N SER A 231 -9.29 -12.92 4.82
CA SER A 231 -8.35 -13.22 3.73
C SER A 231 -7.68 -11.94 3.23
N PHE A 232 -6.39 -12.05 2.89
CA PHE A 232 -5.60 -10.92 2.39
C PHE A 232 -4.85 -11.32 1.12
N PRO A 233 -4.88 -10.47 0.08
CA PRO A 233 -4.03 -10.66 -1.09
C PRO A 233 -2.57 -10.45 -0.71
N VAL A 234 -1.70 -11.26 -1.29
CA VAL A 234 -0.25 -11.11 -1.15
C VAL A 234 0.28 -10.37 -2.38
N SER A 235 0.87 -9.20 -2.16
CA SER A 235 1.47 -8.48 -3.28
C SER A 235 2.73 -9.18 -3.78
N ARG A 236 3.10 -8.96 -5.04
CA ARG A 236 4.26 -9.61 -5.68
C ARG A 236 5.56 -9.34 -4.94
N THR A 237 5.71 -8.17 -4.38
CA THR A 237 6.87 -7.76 -3.59
C THR A 237 7.08 -8.68 -2.39
N TYR A 238 6.00 -8.96 -1.66
CA TYR A 238 6.04 -9.77 -0.45
C TYR A 238 5.91 -11.28 -0.70
N ALA A 239 5.39 -11.69 -1.87
CA ALA A 239 5.25 -13.10 -2.24
C ALA A 239 6.59 -13.87 -2.22
N LYS A 240 7.71 -13.19 -2.53
CA LYS A 240 9.05 -13.79 -2.45
C LYS A 240 9.44 -14.15 -1.01
N LEU A 241 9.05 -13.35 -0.02
CA LEU A 241 9.33 -13.59 1.39
C LEU A 241 8.52 -14.78 1.90
N ILE A 242 7.24 -14.86 1.53
CA ILE A 242 6.37 -15.99 1.90
C ILE A 242 6.86 -17.30 1.28
N ARG A 243 7.25 -17.29 0.00
CA ARG A 243 7.77 -18.49 -0.68
C ARG A 243 9.03 -19.08 -0.01
N LYS A 244 9.85 -18.27 0.64
CA LYS A 244 11.02 -18.74 1.39
C LYS A 244 10.67 -19.44 2.70
N LYS A 245 9.48 -19.18 3.26
CA LYS A 245 8.99 -19.82 4.50
C LYS A 245 8.10 -21.04 4.24
N VAL A 246 7.67 -21.26 2.98
CA VAL A 246 6.94 -22.48 2.57
C VAL A 246 7.98 -23.50 2.12
N VAL A 247 8.11 -24.55 2.90
CA VAL A 247 8.97 -25.73 2.60
C VAL A 247 8.23 -26.66 1.66
#